data_7742ff2a9fba77a743d776dc8d47acf8
#
_entry.id   7742ff2a9fba77a743d776dc8d47acf8
#
_cell.length_a   1.000
_cell.length_b   1.000
_cell.length_c   1.000
_cell.angle_alpha   90.00
_cell.angle_beta   90.00
_cell.angle_gamma   90.00
#
_symmetry.space_group_name_H-M   'P 1'
#
loop_
_entity.id
_entity.type
_entity.pdbx_description
1 polymer ?
#
loop_
_entity_poly.entity_id
_entity_poly.type
_entity_poly.pdbx_seq_one_letter_code
_entity_poly.pdbx_strand_id
1 'polypeptide(L)'
;MEKRLFTSECVTVGHPDKVADSISDAILDECLRQDPASRVACETMVTTNFCLICGEITTKALVDYAAVARETIRAIGYTRPEDGFDADTVEIQCRIHTQSPDIALGTNDAVGGAGDQGMMFGGACTQTPELMPLPAALSRALCNRLTECVKENDLLRPDGKTQVSVEFDEKGNVEGIETVVVSIMHSKDFAMEDLRAYIRDRVIAPVLERYGFDIRQVPHIYINPTGNFVVGGPNGDTGLTGRKIIVDTYGGYFSHGGGAFSGKDPTKVDRSAASMARYMAKNLVAAGLAQKVQVQLAYAIGVAEPVSLRVDSYGTGKVSDERLEELLRGTCDLTPAGIIRKLDLHKPVYAATAAKGHFGVEGKTWEQTDLAETLKKLV
;
A
#
# COMPACT_ATOMS: atom_id res chain seq x y z
N MET A 1 17.63 5.82 -30.36
CA MET A 1 16.18 5.67 -30.08
C MET A 1 15.90 6.35 -28.77
N GLU A 2 14.74 6.97 -28.62
CA GLU A 2 14.32 7.57 -27.35
C GLU A 2 14.00 6.45 -26.36
N LYS A 3 14.56 6.53 -25.13
CA LYS A 3 14.34 5.52 -24.09
C LYS A 3 12.88 5.54 -23.63
N ARG A 4 12.26 4.37 -23.51
CA ARG A 4 10.92 4.22 -22.91
C ARG A 4 11.05 3.99 -21.42
N LEU A 5 10.89 5.05 -20.64
CA LEU A 5 11.05 5.01 -19.19
C LEU A 5 9.69 4.96 -18.50
N PHE A 6 9.59 4.16 -17.46
CA PHE A 6 8.50 4.23 -16.48
C PHE A 6 9.09 4.42 -15.08
N THR A 7 8.51 5.35 -14.33
CA THR A 7 9.01 5.73 -13.01
C THR A 7 7.95 5.48 -11.96
N SER A 8 8.34 4.83 -10.86
CA SER A 8 7.53 4.73 -9.64
C SER A 8 8.29 5.28 -8.46
N GLU A 9 7.55 5.80 -7.49
CA GLU A 9 8.10 6.25 -6.22
C GLU A 9 7.49 5.48 -5.05
N CYS A 10 8.18 5.51 -3.92
CA CYS A 10 7.69 5.04 -2.64
C CYS A 10 8.17 5.96 -1.52
N VAL A 11 7.49 5.93 -0.38
CA VAL A 11 7.89 6.64 0.83
C VAL A 11 8.03 5.66 1.99
N THR A 12 8.91 5.98 2.94
CA THR A 12 9.12 5.15 4.13
C THR A 12 7.93 5.25 5.09
N VAL A 13 7.88 4.34 6.06
CA VAL A 13 6.86 4.35 7.12
C VAL A 13 6.85 5.64 7.94
N GLY A 14 7.99 6.35 8.00
CA GLY A 14 8.14 7.63 8.72
C GLY A 14 7.73 8.86 7.92
N HIS A 15 7.36 8.72 6.63
CA HIS A 15 6.77 9.82 5.89
C HIS A 15 5.45 10.26 6.57
N PRO A 16 5.15 11.58 6.69
CA PRO A 16 3.98 12.06 7.45
C PRO A 16 2.67 11.40 7.07
N ASP A 17 2.37 11.25 5.79
CA ASP A 17 1.15 10.58 5.32
C ASP A 17 1.13 9.09 5.72
N LYS A 18 2.29 8.40 5.72
CA LYS A 18 2.37 6.99 6.12
C LYS A 18 2.35 6.79 7.63
N VAL A 19 2.80 7.79 8.40
CA VAL A 19 2.56 7.84 9.86
C VAL A 19 1.06 7.87 10.13
N ALA A 20 0.32 8.75 9.43
CA ALA A 20 -1.13 8.86 9.55
C ALA A 20 -1.84 7.55 9.14
N ASP A 21 -1.48 6.97 8.00
CA ASP A 21 -1.99 5.67 7.54
C ASP A 21 -1.73 4.55 8.57
N SER A 22 -0.53 4.50 9.12
CA SER A 22 -0.13 3.47 10.09
C SER A 22 -0.90 3.57 11.40
N ILE A 23 -1.16 4.80 11.89
CA ILE A 23 -1.98 5.03 13.09
C ILE A 23 -3.44 4.60 12.82
N SER A 24 -4.01 5.00 11.69
CA SER A 24 -5.40 4.65 11.33
C SER A 24 -5.60 3.14 11.19
N ASP A 25 -4.66 2.43 10.58
CA ASP A 25 -4.73 0.97 10.45
C ASP A 25 -4.40 0.23 11.77
N ALA A 26 -3.56 0.79 12.63
CA ALA A 26 -3.32 0.22 13.96
C ALA A 26 -4.57 0.30 14.84
N ILE A 27 -5.32 1.39 14.76
CA ILE A 27 -6.62 1.55 15.43
C ILE A 27 -7.64 0.55 14.88
N LEU A 28 -7.71 0.38 13.56
CA LEU A 28 -8.56 -0.62 12.93
C LEU A 28 -8.22 -2.03 13.42
N ASP A 29 -6.95 -2.41 13.42
CA ASP A 29 -6.51 -3.73 13.87
C ASP A 29 -6.83 -3.96 15.35
N GLU A 30 -6.72 -2.95 16.21
CA GLU A 30 -7.07 -3.06 17.63
C GLU A 30 -8.59 -3.25 17.82
N CYS A 31 -9.41 -2.51 17.05
CA CYS A 31 -10.86 -2.70 17.05
C CYS A 31 -11.23 -4.14 16.63
N LEU A 32 -10.69 -4.62 15.49
CA LEU A 32 -11.00 -5.94 14.95
C LEU A 32 -10.51 -7.09 15.85
N ARG A 33 -9.41 -6.89 16.58
CA ARG A 33 -8.88 -7.90 17.51
C ARG A 33 -9.84 -8.19 18.66
N GLN A 34 -10.52 -7.15 19.16
CA GLN A 34 -11.46 -7.26 20.27
C GLN A 34 -12.90 -7.52 19.79
N ASP A 35 -13.28 -6.96 18.64
CA ASP A 35 -14.60 -7.10 18.02
C ASP A 35 -14.48 -7.20 16.50
N PRO A 36 -14.46 -8.42 15.94
CA PRO A 36 -14.36 -8.62 14.48
C PRO A 36 -15.50 -8.00 13.66
N ALA A 37 -16.62 -7.63 14.31
CA ALA A 37 -17.74 -6.94 13.65
C ALA A 37 -17.63 -5.40 13.68
N SER A 38 -16.51 -4.87 14.15
CA SER A 38 -16.26 -3.42 14.21
C SER A 38 -16.44 -2.75 12.85
N ARG A 39 -17.10 -1.59 12.85
CA ARG A 39 -17.21 -0.69 11.70
C ARG A 39 -16.31 0.50 11.96
N VAL A 40 -15.31 0.67 11.12
CA VAL A 40 -14.24 1.66 11.32
C VAL A 40 -14.04 2.48 10.06
N ALA A 41 -14.09 3.79 10.22
CA ALA A 41 -13.67 4.80 9.27
C ALA A 41 -12.82 5.80 10.06
N CYS A 42 -11.52 5.51 10.20
CA CYS A 42 -10.59 6.26 11.04
C CYS A 42 -9.65 7.08 10.15
N GLU A 43 -9.63 8.36 10.37
CA GLU A 43 -8.75 9.33 9.73
C GLU A 43 -7.77 9.89 10.75
N THR A 44 -6.53 10.09 10.34
CA THR A 44 -5.49 10.69 11.18
C THR A 44 -4.83 11.84 10.43
N MET A 45 -4.56 12.93 11.15
CA MET A 45 -3.72 14.03 10.70
C MET A 45 -2.54 14.17 11.67
N VAL A 46 -1.33 14.31 11.15
CA VAL A 46 -0.12 14.56 11.93
C VAL A 46 0.60 15.80 11.41
N THR A 47 1.14 16.60 12.33
CA THR A 47 1.98 17.76 12.04
C THR A 47 2.95 17.99 13.20
N THR A 48 3.70 19.09 13.23
CA THR A 48 4.66 19.38 14.31
C THR A 48 4.05 19.17 15.69
N ASN A 49 4.58 18.20 16.43
CA ASN A 49 4.18 17.84 17.79
C ASN A 49 2.66 17.67 18.04
N PHE A 50 1.90 17.31 17.00
CA PHE A 50 0.45 17.18 17.07
C PHE A 50 -0.07 16.01 16.23
N CYS A 51 -1.07 15.29 16.78
CA CYS A 51 -1.79 14.22 16.12
C CYS A 51 -3.29 14.36 16.39
N LEU A 52 -4.11 14.45 15.36
CA LEU A 52 -5.57 14.37 15.44
C LEU A 52 -6.04 13.03 14.88
N ILE A 53 -6.83 12.31 15.68
CA ILE A 53 -7.53 11.09 15.29
C ILE A 53 -9.01 11.41 15.25
N CYS A 54 -9.67 11.20 14.11
CA CYS A 54 -11.09 11.52 13.94
C CYS A 54 -11.76 10.49 13.04
N GLY A 55 -13.10 10.51 13.02
CA GLY A 55 -13.89 9.63 12.17
C GLY A 55 -15.00 8.92 12.91
N GLU A 56 -15.55 7.89 12.28
CA GLU A 56 -16.70 7.13 12.77
C GLU A 56 -16.29 5.69 13.10
N ILE A 57 -16.45 5.30 14.37
CA ILE A 57 -16.16 3.94 14.85
C ILE A 57 -17.35 3.42 15.64
N THR A 58 -17.91 2.30 15.16
CA THR A 58 -18.95 1.54 15.89
C THR A 58 -18.37 0.19 16.25
N THR A 59 -18.12 -0.04 17.54
CA THR A 59 -17.47 -1.24 18.05
C THR A 59 -17.88 -1.53 19.48
N LYS A 60 -17.75 -2.79 19.89
CA LYS A 60 -17.82 -3.22 21.30
C LYS A 60 -16.44 -3.25 21.96
N ALA A 61 -15.39 -3.04 21.19
CA ALA A 61 -14.01 -2.98 21.68
C ALA A 61 -13.80 -1.77 22.60
N LEU A 62 -12.95 -1.93 23.59
CA LEU A 62 -12.50 -0.87 24.49
C LEU A 62 -11.07 -0.49 24.06
N VAL A 63 -10.96 0.53 23.20
CA VAL A 63 -9.69 0.96 22.61
C VAL A 63 -9.27 2.32 23.15
N ASP A 64 -8.08 2.40 23.69
CA ASP A 64 -7.40 3.67 23.96
C ASP A 64 -6.68 4.11 22.68
N TYR A 65 -7.37 4.92 21.87
CA TYR A 65 -6.87 5.40 20.57
C TYR A 65 -5.56 6.18 20.71
N ALA A 66 -5.41 6.97 21.79
CA ALA A 66 -4.19 7.73 22.01
C ALA A 66 -3.01 6.83 22.36
N ALA A 67 -3.22 5.78 23.16
CA ALA A 67 -2.19 4.80 23.45
C ALA A 67 -1.74 4.04 22.19
N VAL A 68 -2.69 3.58 21.36
CA VAL A 68 -2.40 2.91 20.08
C VAL A 68 -1.58 3.82 19.16
N ALA A 69 -1.94 5.10 19.06
CA ALA A 69 -1.20 6.06 18.23
C ALA A 69 0.23 6.25 18.75
N ARG A 70 0.44 6.42 20.07
CA ARG A 70 1.77 6.56 20.67
C ARG A 70 2.66 5.35 20.40
N GLU A 71 2.13 4.16 20.59
CA GLU A 71 2.88 2.92 20.30
C GLU A 71 3.24 2.83 18.81
N THR A 72 2.33 3.22 17.92
CA THR A 72 2.59 3.24 16.48
C THR A 72 3.70 4.23 16.13
N ILE A 73 3.64 5.45 16.65
CA ILE A 73 4.65 6.50 16.45
C ILE A 73 6.01 6.02 16.96
N ARG A 74 6.05 5.38 18.15
CA ARG A 74 7.27 4.80 18.72
C ARG A 74 7.84 3.67 17.86
N ALA A 75 6.99 2.78 17.37
CA ALA A 75 7.40 1.66 16.52
C ALA A 75 7.95 2.12 15.15
N ILE A 76 7.49 3.26 14.63
CA ILE A 76 8.02 3.90 13.43
C ILE A 76 9.45 4.43 13.67
N GLY A 77 9.76 4.85 14.89
CA GLY A 77 11.08 5.35 15.26
C GLY A 77 11.12 6.85 15.63
N TYR A 78 9.97 7.50 15.78
CA TYR A 78 9.88 8.87 16.30
C TYR A 78 9.92 8.84 17.83
N THR A 79 11.13 8.81 18.37
CA THR A 79 11.43 8.69 19.80
C THR A 79 12.42 9.75 20.29
N ARG A 80 12.61 10.82 19.50
CA ARG A 80 13.57 11.87 19.79
C ARG A 80 12.88 13.24 19.75
N PRO A 81 12.86 13.98 20.88
CA PRO A 81 12.24 15.31 20.96
C PRO A 81 12.80 16.31 19.94
N GLU A 82 14.09 16.19 19.59
CA GLU A 82 14.75 17.06 18.61
C GLU A 82 14.22 16.91 17.18
N ASP A 83 13.55 15.78 16.86
CA ASP A 83 12.92 15.58 15.57
C ASP A 83 11.59 16.37 15.44
N GLY A 84 11.12 17.02 16.54
CA GLY A 84 9.91 17.85 16.55
C GLY A 84 8.60 17.08 16.44
N PHE A 85 8.69 15.74 16.51
CA PHE A 85 7.57 14.82 16.61
C PHE A 85 8.07 13.57 17.36
N ASP A 86 7.53 13.34 18.56
CA ASP A 86 8.04 12.33 19.49
C ASP A 86 6.89 11.60 20.18
N ALA A 87 6.97 10.27 20.27
CA ALA A 87 5.90 9.43 20.79
C ALA A 87 5.50 9.77 22.24
N ASP A 88 6.43 10.24 23.07
CA ASP A 88 6.16 10.51 24.47
C ASP A 88 5.57 11.91 24.70
N THR A 89 5.90 12.88 23.83
CA THR A 89 5.56 14.29 24.02
C THR A 89 4.49 14.82 23.07
N VAL A 90 4.22 14.13 21.93
CA VAL A 90 3.23 14.57 20.95
C VAL A 90 1.85 14.75 21.57
N GLU A 91 1.21 15.90 21.32
CA GLU A 91 -0.18 16.14 21.69
C GLU A 91 -1.10 15.28 20.81
N ILE A 92 -1.97 14.46 21.43
CA ILE A 92 -2.92 13.62 20.70
C ILE A 92 -4.33 14.03 21.06
N GLN A 93 -5.12 14.40 20.06
CA GLN A 93 -6.54 14.68 20.20
C GLN A 93 -7.37 13.64 19.46
N CYS A 94 -8.46 13.19 20.10
CA CYS A 94 -9.39 12.23 19.52
C CYS A 94 -10.77 12.87 19.35
N ARG A 95 -11.36 12.72 18.15
CA ARG A 95 -12.70 13.16 17.76
C ARG A 95 -13.41 12.01 17.04
N ILE A 96 -13.73 10.96 17.78
CA ILE A 96 -14.41 9.77 17.28
C ILE A 96 -15.88 9.83 17.62
N HIS A 97 -16.72 9.53 16.63
CA HIS A 97 -18.18 9.45 16.74
C HIS A 97 -18.65 8.05 16.36
N THR A 98 -19.87 7.70 16.77
CA THR A 98 -20.55 6.48 16.28
C THR A 98 -21.08 6.74 14.87
N GLN A 99 -21.04 5.74 13.99
CA GLN A 99 -21.57 5.83 12.63
C GLN A 99 -23.06 6.18 12.61
N SER A 100 -23.48 7.00 11.64
CA SER A 100 -24.89 7.35 11.44
C SER A 100 -25.75 6.11 11.20
N PRO A 101 -26.95 6.01 11.84
CA PRO A 101 -27.90 4.92 11.59
C PRO A 101 -28.33 4.83 10.11
N ASP A 102 -28.40 5.94 9.38
CA ASP A 102 -28.85 5.97 7.99
C ASP A 102 -27.89 5.24 7.06
N ILE A 103 -26.59 5.34 7.29
CA ILE A 103 -25.56 4.61 6.54
C ILE A 103 -25.63 3.10 6.85
N ALA A 104 -25.99 2.75 8.10
CA ALA A 104 -26.12 1.34 8.52
C ALA A 104 -27.30 0.61 7.84
N LEU A 105 -28.35 1.30 7.39
CA LEU A 105 -29.53 0.69 6.77
C LEU A 105 -29.24 -0.02 5.44
N GLY A 106 -28.31 0.49 4.62
CA GLY A 106 -27.96 -0.11 3.33
C GLY A 106 -26.84 -1.16 3.40
N THR A 107 -26.17 -1.27 4.55
CA THR A 107 -24.94 -2.04 4.72
C THR A 107 -25.00 -3.09 5.83
N ASN A 108 -26.17 -3.29 6.42
CA ASN A 108 -26.35 -4.33 7.44
C ASN A 108 -26.25 -5.73 6.83
N ASP A 109 -25.95 -6.73 7.67
CA ASP A 109 -25.74 -8.12 7.26
C ASP A 109 -26.96 -8.74 6.54
N ALA A 110 -28.17 -8.18 6.74
CA ALA A 110 -29.40 -8.64 6.10
C ALA A 110 -29.54 -8.16 4.64
N VAL A 111 -28.97 -6.99 4.30
CA VAL A 111 -29.01 -6.44 2.93
C VAL A 111 -27.74 -6.79 2.15
N GLY A 112 -26.60 -6.87 2.82
CA GLY A 112 -25.32 -7.29 2.23
C GLY A 112 -24.80 -6.39 1.11
N GLY A 113 -25.37 -5.18 0.97
CA GLY A 113 -25.02 -4.25 -0.09
C GLY A 113 -23.68 -3.55 0.14
N ALA A 114 -23.07 -3.03 -0.93
CA ALA A 114 -21.87 -2.22 -0.84
C ALA A 114 -22.11 -0.95 -0.02
N GLY A 115 -21.16 -0.62 0.86
CA GLY A 115 -21.26 0.53 1.77
C GLY A 115 -21.11 1.88 1.08
N ASP A 116 -20.62 1.88 -0.16
CA ASP A 116 -20.45 3.06 -0.99
C ASP A 116 -20.49 2.68 -2.47
N GLN A 117 -20.64 3.67 -3.33
CA GLN A 117 -20.35 3.54 -4.74
C GLN A 117 -18.85 3.69 -4.98
N GLY A 118 -18.33 3.12 -6.06
CA GLY A 118 -16.93 3.31 -6.43
C GLY A 118 -16.45 2.34 -7.48
N MET A 119 -15.23 2.58 -7.94
CA MET A 119 -14.50 1.68 -8.83
C MET A 119 -13.17 1.30 -8.20
N MET A 120 -12.80 0.04 -8.26
CA MET A 120 -11.60 -0.52 -7.66
C MET A 120 -10.82 -1.27 -8.73
N PHE A 121 -9.49 -1.19 -8.64
CA PHE A 121 -8.59 -1.80 -9.61
C PHE A 121 -7.64 -2.77 -8.93
N GLY A 122 -7.38 -3.87 -9.63
CA GLY A 122 -6.33 -4.81 -9.32
C GLY A 122 -5.44 -5.03 -10.54
N GLY A 123 -4.14 -5.16 -10.34
CA GLY A 123 -3.20 -5.42 -11.42
C GLY A 123 -2.20 -6.50 -11.06
N ALA A 124 -1.67 -7.19 -12.07
CA ALA A 124 -0.55 -8.11 -11.96
C ALA A 124 0.21 -8.20 -13.28
N CYS A 125 1.51 -8.44 -13.20
CA CYS A 125 2.35 -8.68 -14.37
C CYS A 125 3.54 -9.57 -14.02
N THR A 126 4.19 -10.15 -15.04
CA THR A 126 5.29 -11.11 -14.87
C THR A 126 6.66 -10.49 -14.65
N GLN A 127 6.74 -9.19 -14.31
CA GLN A 127 8.02 -8.46 -14.19
C GLN A 127 8.80 -8.81 -12.92
N THR A 128 8.14 -9.27 -11.87
CA THR A 128 8.77 -9.67 -10.61
C THR A 128 8.17 -10.97 -10.07
N PRO A 129 8.85 -11.68 -9.16
CA PRO A 129 8.31 -12.89 -8.52
C PRO A 129 6.98 -12.65 -7.78
N GLU A 130 6.79 -11.45 -7.22
CA GLU A 130 5.56 -11.04 -6.55
C GLU A 130 4.41 -10.77 -7.52
N LEU A 131 4.66 -10.83 -8.83
CA LEU A 131 3.76 -10.43 -9.90
C LEU A 131 3.32 -8.96 -9.79
N MET A 132 4.30 -8.10 -9.48
CA MET A 132 4.18 -6.64 -9.40
C MET A 132 4.97 -5.96 -10.51
N PRO A 133 4.63 -4.73 -10.89
CA PRO A 133 5.47 -3.92 -11.77
C PRO A 133 6.83 -3.65 -11.14
N LEU A 134 7.91 -3.88 -11.89
CA LEU A 134 9.28 -3.77 -11.39
C LEU A 134 9.61 -2.39 -10.78
N PRO A 135 9.26 -1.23 -11.40
CA PRO A 135 9.57 0.06 -10.81
C PRO A 135 8.88 0.28 -9.45
N ALA A 136 7.63 -0.21 -9.27
CA ALA A 136 6.92 -0.16 -8.00
C ALA A 136 7.52 -1.11 -6.97
N ALA A 137 7.87 -2.33 -7.37
CA ALA A 137 8.51 -3.31 -6.48
C ALA A 137 9.89 -2.82 -5.99
N LEU A 138 10.73 -2.28 -6.89
CA LEU A 138 12.05 -1.76 -6.53
C LEU A 138 11.97 -0.55 -5.62
N SER A 139 11.16 0.47 -5.94
CA SER A 139 11.02 1.65 -5.10
C SER A 139 10.55 1.28 -3.69
N ARG A 140 9.59 0.36 -3.58
CA ARG A 140 9.13 -0.16 -2.29
C ARG A 140 10.20 -0.97 -1.55
N ALA A 141 10.94 -1.83 -2.24
CA ALA A 141 12.02 -2.61 -1.63
C ALA A 141 13.12 -1.71 -1.06
N LEU A 142 13.45 -0.62 -1.76
CA LEU A 142 14.38 0.41 -1.27
C LEU A 142 13.84 1.10 0.00
N CYS A 143 12.58 1.49 0.05
CA CYS A 143 11.95 2.07 1.24
C CYS A 143 11.91 1.10 2.43
N ASN A 144 11.62 -0.18 2.19
CA ASN A 144 11.64 -1.19 3.23
C ASN A 144 13.05 -1.37 3.78
N ARG A 145 14.08 -1.42 2.91
CA ARG A 145 15.47 -1.52 3.35
C ARG A 145 15.95 -0.26 4.09
N LEU A 146 15.51 0.93 3.68
CA LEU A 146 15.75 2.17 4.45
C LEU A 146 15.16 2.09 5.85
N THR A 147 13.92 1.60 5.97
CA THR A 147 13.25 1.44 7.28
C THR A 147 14.01 0.47 8.20
N GLU A 148 14.60 -0.59 7.65
CA GLU A 148 15.49 -1.48 8.39
C GLU A 148 16.78 -0.76 8.82
N CYS A 149 17.42 -0.03 7.90
CA CYS A 149 18.63 0.71 8.19
C CYS A 149 18.44 1.80 9.26
N VAL A 150 17.28 2.42 9.33
CA VAL A 150 16.95 3.37 10.42
C VAL A 150 17.02 2.70 11.79
N LYS A 151 16.67 1.42 11.90
CA LYS A 151 16.77 0.64 13.15
C LYS A 151 18.20 0.19 13.45
N GLU A 152 19.04 0.10 12.41
CA GLU A 152 20.43 -0.34 12.50
C GLU A 152 21.42 0.82 12.74
N ASN A 153 21.02 2.06 12.44
CA ASN A 153 21.91 3.24 12.46
C ASN A 153 21.22 4.47 13.03
N ASP A 154 21.65 4.87 14.23
CA ASP A 154 21.11 6.01 14.99
C ASP A 154 21.30 7.39 14.32
N LEU A 155 22.11 7.48 13.27
CA LEU A 155 22.26 8.71 12.48
C LEU A 155 21.19 8.87 11.40
N LEU A 156 20.44 7.82 11.08
CA LEU A 156 19.28 7.89 10.19
C LEU A 156 18.01 8.25 10.95
N ARG A 157 17.02 8.78 10.23
CA ARG A 157 15.71 9.16 10.75
C ARG A 157 14.60 8.50 9.89
N PRO A 158 13.37 8.36 10.43
CA PRO A 158 12.33 7.54 9.81
C PRO A 158 11.83 8.04 8.45
N ASP A 159 11.83 9.36 8.19
CA ASP A 159 11.27 9.92 6.95
C ASP A 159 12.22 9.75 5.77
N GLY A 160 11.67 9.29 4.66
CA GLY A 160 12.43 9.15 3.43
C GLY A 160 11.55 8.80 2.23
N LYS A 161 12.14 8.94 1.05
CA LYS A 161 11.51 8.66 -0.24
C LYS A 161 12.48 7.94 -1.16
N THR A 162 11.93 7.11 -2.04
CA THR A 162 12.68 6.46 -3.10
C THR A 162 11.94 6.59 -4.42
N GLN A 163 12.67 6.62 -5.52
CA GLN A 163 12.12 6.63 -6.86
C GLN A 163 13.02 5.79 -7.77
N VAL A 164 12.42 5.01 -8.65
CA VAL A 164 13.14 4.17 -9.62
C VAL A 164 12.55 4.37 -11.01
N SER A 165 13.39 4.67 -11.98
CA SER A 165 13.05 4.71 -13.41
C SER A 165 13.62 3.47 -14.10
N VAL A 166 12.74 2.69 -14.69
CA VAL A 166 13.06 1.45 -15.42
C VAL A 166 12.90 1.68 -16.91
N GLU A 167 13.87 1.20 -17.70
CA GLU A 167 13.85 1.25 -19.15
C GLU A 167 13.17 -0.02 -19.71
N PHE A 168 12.31 0.16 -20.71
CA PHE A 168 11.55 -0.89 -21.37
C PHE A 168 11.79 -0.87 -22.88
N ASP A 169 11.82 -2.05 -23.48
CA ASP A 169 11.81 -2.20 -24.94
C ASP A 169 10.41 -1.88 -25.54
N GLU A 170 10.31 -1.99 -26.86
CA GLU A 170 9.06 -1.75 -27.59
C GLU A 170 7.95 -2.77 -27.25
N LYS A 171 8.32 -3.93 -26.73
CA LYS A 171 7.39 -5.00 -26.34
C LYS A 171 6.99 -4.93 -24.87
N GLY A 172 7.58 -3.97 -24.10
CA GLY A 172 7.34 -3.82 -22.68
C GLY A 172 8.19 -4.73 -21.78
N ASN A 173 9.24 -5.36 -22.31
CA ASN A 173 10.22 -6.10 -21.51
C ASN A 173 11.20 -5.12 -20.85
N VAL A 174 11.65 -5.47 -19.65
CA VAL A 174 12.64 -4.70 -18.91
C VAL A 174 14.00 -4.80 -19.58
N GLU A 175 14.62 -3.65 -19.90
CA GLU A 175 16.00 -3.56 -20.43
C GLU A 175 17.00 -3.20 -19.34
N GLY A 176 16.63 -2.34 -18.38
CA GLY A 176 17.53 -1.92 -17.32
C GLY A 176 16.91 -0.91 -16.35
N ILE A 177 17.75 -0.46 -15.43
CA ILE A 177 17.41 0.62 -14.49
C ILE A 177 18.18 1.86 -14.90
N GLU A 178 17.47 2.93 -15.23
CA GLU A 178 18.06 4.19 -15.68
C GLU A 178 18.39 5.10 -14.49
N THR A 179 17.50 5.18 -13.49
CA THR A 179 17.70 6.12 -12.39
C THR A 179 17.21 5.53 -11.07
N VAL A 180 17.98 5.75 -10.01
CA VAL A 180 17.59 5.53 -8.63
C VAL A 180 17.76 6.82 -7.84
N VAL A 181 16.68 7.27 -7.18
CA VAL A 181 16.70 8.41 -6.26
C VAL A 181 16.37 7.92 -4.86
N VAL A 182 17.16 8.34 -3.88
CA VAL A 182 16.92 8.10 -2.46
C VAL A 182 17.07 9.40 -1.71
N SER A 183 16.03 9.78 -0.96
CA SER A 183 16.08 10.88 0.01
C SER A 183 15.77 10.30 1.38
N ILE A 184 16.62 10.55 2.36
CA ILE A 184 16.47 10.03 3.73
C ILE A 184 16.80 11.12 4.74
N MET A 185 15.92 11.32 5.71
CA MET A 185 16.12 12.19 6.85
C MET A 185 17.26 11.65 7.72
N HIS A 186 18.12 12.53 8.23
CA HIS A 186 19.31 12.12 8.98
C HIS A 186 19.67 13.14 10.07
N SER A 187 20.49 12.69 11.03
CA SER A 187 21.13 13.57 12.01
C SER A 187 22.05 14.58 11.32
N LYS A 188 22.12 15.80 11.84
CA LYS A 188 23.10 16.80 11.43
C LYS A 188 24.56 16.34 11.55
N ASP A 189 24.80 15.35 12.39
CA ASP A 189 26.13 14.79 12.67
C ASP A 189 26.54 13.71 11.65
N PHE A 190 25.66 13.34 10.72
CA PHE A 190 25.98 12.40 9.66
C PHE A 190 26.59 13.14 8.46
N ALA A 191 27.90 13.01 8.26
CA ALA A 191 28.57 13.65 7.12
C ALA A 191 27.97 13.15 5.79
N MET A 192 27.72 14.05 4.86
CA MET A 192 27.01 13.73 3.60
C MET A 192 27.73 12.70 2.73
N GLU A 193 29.06 12.67 2.75
CA GLU A 193 29.85 11.69 2.03
C GLU A 193 29.64 10.29 2.60
N ASP A 194 29.69 10.16 3.92
CA ASP A 194 29.48 8.89 4.63
C ASP A 194 28.03 8.41 4.47
N LEU A 195 27.04 9.33 4.55
CA LEU A 195 25.64 9.01 4.30
C LEU A 195 25.43 8.45 2.89
N ARG A 196 25.99 9.10 1.88
CA ARG A 196 25.88 8.65 0.48
C ARG A 196 26.51 7.29 0.26
N ALA A 197 27.71 7.07 0.82
CA ALA A 197 28.37 5.76 0.78
C ALA A 197 27.52 4.69 1.47
N TYR A 198 27.03 4.98 2.68
CA TYR A 198 26.18 4.07 3.44
C TYR A 198 24.92 3.67 2.68
N ILE A 199 24.17 4.64 2.15
CA ILE A 199 22.92 4.37 1.40
C ILE A 199 23.22 3.59 0.12
N ARG A 200 24.28 3.92 -0.59
CA ARG A 200 24.70 3.18 -1.79
C ARG A 200 24.96 1.71 -1.48
N ASP A 201 25.77 1.45 -0.45
CA ASP A 201 26.30 0.11 -0.17
C ASP A 201 25.34 -0.75 0.68
N ARG A 202 24.55 -0.13 1.57
CA ARG A 202 23.68 -0.85 2.50
C ARG A 202 22.21 -0.91 2.07
N VAL A 203 21.81 -0.04 1.14
CA VAL A 203 20.42 0.05 0.68
C VAL A 203 20.32 -0.26 -0.81
N ILE A 204 20.97 0.54 -1.68
CA ILE A 204 20.75 0.44 -3.12
C ILE A 204 21.34 -0.85 -3.68
N ALA A 205 22.62 -1.11 -3.44
CA ALA A 205 23.30 -2.27 -4.02
C ALA A 205 22.62 -3.60 -3.67
N PRO A 206 22.33 -3.94 -2.38
CA PRO A 206 21.74 -5.22 -2.04
C PRO A 206 20.29 -5.35 -2.52
N VAL A 207 19.53 -4.26 -2.63
CA VAL A 207 18.18 -4.31 -3.20
C VAL A 207 18.23 -4.59 -4.69
N LEU A 208 19.08 -3.91 -5.44
CA LEU A 208 19.23 -4.15 -6.89
C LEU A 208 19.71 -5.56 -7.18
N GLU A 209 20.70 -6.06 -6.43
CA GLU A 209 21.23 -7.41 -6.57
C GLU A 209 20.15 -8.49 -6.35
N ARG A 210 19.27 -8.30 -5.37
CA ARG A 210 18.13 -9.20 -5.11
C ARG A 210 17.19 -9.34 -6.32
N TYR A 211 17.06 -8.28 -7.13
CA TYR A 211 16.25 -8.28 -8.36
C TYR A 211 17.08 -8.58 -9.62
N GLY A 212 18.34 -8.96 -9.47
CA GLY A 212 19.21 -9.36 -10.58
C GLY A 212 19.90 -8.21 -11.31
N PHE A 213 19.97 -7.02 -10.71
CA PHE A 213 20.63 -5.85 -11.31
C PHE A 213 21.93 -5.49 -10.59
N ASP A 214 22.92 -5.06 -11.38
CA ASP A 214 24.20 -4.55 -10.86
C ASP A 214 24.13 -3.02 -10.73
N ILE A 215 24.38 -2.50 -9.52
CA ILE A 215 24.43 -1.05 -9.26
C ILE A 215 25.38 -0.29 -10.18
N ARG A 216 26.46 -0.94 -10.67
CA ARG A 216 27.42 -0.35 -11.60
C ARG A 216 26.86 -0.07 -12.98
N GLN A 217 25.72 -0.70 -13.32
CA GLN A 217 25.02 -0.53 -14.59
C GLN A 217 23.94 0.56 -14.53
N VAL A 218 23.68 1.15 -13.34
CA VAL A 218 22.71 2.24 -13.19
C VAL A 218 23.38 3.58 -13.52
N PRO A 219 22.95 4.26 -14.60
CA PRO A 219 23.59 5.50 -15.04
C PRO A 219 23.49 6.64 -14.03
N HIS A 220 22.33 6.75 -13.35
CA HIS A 220 22.03 7.88 -12.48
C HIS A 220 21.60 7.41 -11.08
N ILE A 221 22.41 7.73 -10.06
CA ILE A 221 22.09 7.48 -8.66
C ILE A 221 22.15 8.82 -7.91
N TYR A 222 21.02 9.23 -7.36
CA TYR A 222 20.88 10.47 -6.58
C TYR A 222 20.55 10.13 -5.12
N ILE A 223 21.44 10.51 -4.20
CA ILE A 223 21.24 10.31 -2.75
C ILE A 223 21.30 11.68 -2.08
N ASN A 224 20.19 12.10 -1.48
CA ASN A 224 19.99 13.43 -0.92
C ASN A 224 20.57 14.50 -1.86
N PRO A 225 20.04 14.66 -3.10
CA PRO A 225 20.64 15.51 -4.11
C PRO A 225 20.64 17.00 -3.72
N THR A 226 19.73 17.43 -2.88
CA THR A 226 19.67 18.81 -2.35
C THR A 226 20.59 19.06 -1.17
N GLY A 227 21.32 18.03 -0.70
CA GLY A 227 22.18 18.11 0.48
C GLY A 227 21.47 17.64 1.75
N ASN A 228 21.63 18.39 2.84
CA ASN A 228 21.10 18.01 4.15
C ASN A 228 19.57 17.86 4.17
N PHE A 229 19.09 16.78 4.78
CA PHE A 229 17.69 16.54 5.09
C PHE A 229 17.55 16.23 6.59
N VAL A 230 17.66 17.27 7.41
CA VAL A 230 17.67 17.16 8.88
C VAL A 230 16.28 17.39 9.47
N VAL A 231 15.50 18.28 8.88
CA VAL A 231 14.10 18.53 9.28
C VAL A 231 13.18 17.78 8.33
N GLY A 232 12.41 16.83 8.84
CA GLY A 232 11.49 15.99 8.08
C GLY A 232 10.41 15.40 8.96
N GLY A 233 9.73 14.35 8.47
CA GLY A 233 8.60 13.77 9.16
C GLY A 233 7.46 14.77 9.40
N PRO A 234 6.58 14.53 10.37
CA PRO A 234 5.48 15.44 10.70
C PRO A 234 5.92 16.85 11.11
N ASN A 235 7.18 17.03 11.49
CA ASN A 235 7.76 18.36 11.77
C ASN A 235 8.05 19.14 10.49
N GLY A 236 8.37 18.46 9.40
CA GLY A 236 8.68 19.08 8.12
C GLY A 236 7.46 19.30 7.22
N ASP A 237 6.48 18.41 7.30
CA ASP A 237 5.28 18.44 6.46
C ASP A 237 4.09 17.78 7.18
N THR A 238 2.89 18.24 6.90
CA THR A 238 1.66 17.68 7.46
C THR A 238 1.27 16.40 6.72
N GLY A 239 0.96 15.34 7.48
CA GLY A 239 0.48 14.07 6.95
C GLY A 239 -1.00 13.82 7.23
N LEU A 240 -1.68 13.17 6.28
CA LEU A 240 -3.07 12.72 6.42
C LEU A 240 -3.23 11.30 5.90
N THR A 241 -4.16 10.57 6.50
CA THR A 241 -4.59 9.25 6.02
C THR A 241 -5.08 9.34 4.57
N GLY A 242 -4.69 8.36 3.75
CA GLY A 242 -5.19 8.21 2.38
C GLY A 242 -4.55 9.15 1.35
N ARG A 243 -3.42 9.79 1.66
CA ARG A 243 -2.71 10.66 0.69
C ARG A 243 -1.56 9.98 -0.05
N LYS A 244 -1.36 8.67 0.15
CA LYS A 244 -0.31 7.87 -0.54
C LYS A 244 -0.88 6.66 -1.27
N ILE A 245 -2.09 6.80 -1.83
CA ILE A 245 -2.85 5.71 -2.46
C ILE A 245 -2.14 5.06 -3.67
N ILE A 246 -1.33 5.80 -4.39
CA ILE A 246 -0.54 5.29 -5.51
C ILE A 246 0.66 4.49 -5.01
N VAL A 247 1.31 4.95 -3.94
CA VAL A 247 2.37 4.21 -3.23
C VAL A 247 1.82 2.92 -2.62
N ASP A 248 0.61 2.96 -2.09
CA ASP A 248 -0.08 1.80 -1.51
C ASP A 248 -0.34 0.69 -2.51
N THR A 249 -0.45 1.01 -3.80
CA THR A 249 -0.88 0.09 -4.85
C THR A 249 0.24 -0.25 -5.83
N TYR A 250 0.27 0.35 -7.00
CA TYR A 250 1.11 -0.09 -8.13
C TYR A 250 2.10 0.97 -8.62
N GLY A 251 2.32 2.06 -7.86
CA GLY A 251 3.24 3.12 -8.25
C GLY A 251 2.89 3.80 -9.58
N GLY A 252 1.61 3.83 -9.94
CA GLY A 252 1.10 4.43 -11.19
C GLY A 252 1.08 3.49 -12.40
N TYR A 253 1.58 2.26 -12.28
CA TYR A 253 1.67 1.32 -13.42
C TYR A 253 0.30 0.76 -13.84
N PHE A 254 -0.59 0.56 -12.89
CA PHE A 254 -2.00 0.23 -13.09
C PHE A 254 -2.88 1.34 -12.54
N SER A 255 -4.12 1.39 -12.99
CA SER A 255 -5.11 2.37 -12.56
C SER A 255 -5.41 2.27 -11.06
N HIS A 256 -5.96 3.35 -10.51
CA HIS A 256 -6.46 3.43 -9.15
C HIS A 256 -7.87 4.05 -9.16
N GLY A 257 -8.77 3.56 -8.32
CA GLY A 257 -10.15 4.05 -8.26
C GLY A 257 -10.34 5.34 -7.44
N GLY A 258 -9.30 5.77 -6.72
CA GLY A 258 -9.31 6.98 -5.89
C GLY A 258 -9.62 6.74 -4.41
N GLY A 259 -10.19 5.58 -4.04
CA GLY A 259 -10.51 5.25 -2.66
C GLY A 259 -9.28 4.90 -1.82
N ALA A 260 -9.10 5.54 -0.66
CA ALA A 260 -8.07 5.20 0.30
C ALA A 260 -8.40 3.89 1.03
N PHE A 261 -7.37 3.16 1.46
CA PHE A 261 -7.52 1.89 2.18
C PHE A 261 -7.40 2.04 3.68
N SER A 262 -6.33 2.72 4.13
CA SER A 262 -5.99 2.83 5.55
C SER A 262 -7.13 3.41 6.39
N GLY A 263 -7.35 2.86 7.58
CA GLY A 263 -8.40 3.28 8.50
C GLY A 263 -9.81 2.74 8.19
N LYS A 264 -10.00 2.02 7.09
CA LYS A 264 -11.29 1.47 6.66
C LYS A 264 -11.39 -0.02 6.97
N ASP A 265 -12.47 -0.44 7.66
CA ASP A 265 -12.79 -1.86 7.84
C ASP A 265 -13.22 -2.53 6.52
N PRO A 266 -13.21 -3.89 6.44
CA PRO A 266 -13.40 -4.61 5.18
C PRO A 266 -14.80 -4.48 4.56
N THR A 267 -15.77 -3.89 5.23
CA THR A 267 -17.08 -3.62 4.63
C THR A 267 -17.04 -2.47 3.61
N LYS A 268 -16.00 -1.65 3.66
CA LYS A 268 -15.72 -0.61 2.67
C LYS A 268 -15.10 -1.25 1.45
N VAL A 269 -15.84 -1.25 0.34
CA VAL A 269 -15.43 -1.86 -0.94
C VAL A 269 -14.17 -1.22 -1.53
N ASP A 270 -13.89 0.04 -1.23
CA ASP A 270 -12.63 0.70 -1.59
C ASP A 270 -11.41 -0.17 -1.23
N ARG A 271 -11.45 -0.81 -0.07
CA ARG A 271 -10.36 -1.67 0.40
C ARG A 271 -10.57 -3.13 0.01
N SER A 272 -11.71 -3.72 0.35
CA SER A 272 -11.96 -5.16 0.15
C SER A 272 -12.03 -5.53 -1.32
N ALA A 273 -12.74 -4.77 -2.14
CA ALA A 273 -12.84 -5.05 -3.57
C ALA A 273 -11.54 -4.74 -4.33
N ALA A 274 -10.73 -3.76 -3.91
CA ALA A 274 -9.39 -3.58 -4.45
C ALA A 274 -8.47 -4.78 -4.16
N SER A 275 -8.57 -5.34 -2.94
CA SER A 275 -7.86 -6.58 -2.57
C SER A 275 -8.34 -7.77 -3.40
N MET A 276 -9.65 -7.89 -3.66
CA MET A 276 -10.21 -8.95 -4.51
C MET A 276 -9.80 -8.77 -5.96
N ALA A 277 -9.81 -7.55 -6.49
CA ALA A 277 -9.33 -7.26 -7.83
C ALA A 277 -7.84 -7.63 -8.01
N ARG A 278 -6.99 -7.35 -6.99
CA ARG A 278 -5.60 -7.82 -6.96
C ARG A 278 -5.52 -9.35 -6.95
N TYR A 279 -6.28 -10.01 -6.11
CA TYR A 279 -6.33 -11.48 -6.04
C TYR A 279 -6.67 -12.09 -7.40
N MET A 280 -7.70 -11.58 -8.07
CA MET A 280 -8.13 -12.05 -9.40
C MET A 280 -7.05 -11.82 -10.46
N ALA A 281 -6.52 -10.60 -10.57
CA ALA A 281 -5.47 -10.27 -11.53
C ALA A 281 -4.22 -11.15 -11.32
N LYS A 282 -3.81 -11.35 -10.06
CA LYS A 282 -2.66 -12.19 -9.73
C LYS A 282 -2.87 -13.65 -10.13
N ASN A 283 -4.07 -14.21 -9.89
CA ASN A 283 -4.39 -15.57 -10.26
C ASN A 283 -4.46 -15.78 -11.78
N LEU A 284 -4.95 -14.81 -12.56
CA LEU A 284 -4.91 -14.88 -14.02
C LEU A 284 -3.47 -14.94 -14.55
N VAL A 285 -2.57 -14.11 -14.01
CA VAL A 285 -1.16 -14.10 -14.40
C VAL A 285 -0.45 -15.36 -13.91
N ALA A 286 -0.68 -15.81 -12.67
CA ALA A 286 -0.12 -17.05 -12.13
C ALA A 286 -0.58 -18.31 -12.88
N ALA A 287 -1.83 -18.32 -13.38
CA ALA A 287 -2.34 -19.36 -14.26
C ALA A 287 -1.67 -19.35 -15.66
N GLY A 288 -0.90 -18.31 -15.97
CA GLY A 288 -0.27 -18.11 -17.26
C GLY A 288 -1.29 -17.78 -18.36
N LEU A 289 -2.46 -17.25 -18.01
CA LEU A 289 -3.51 -16.85 -18.96
C LEU A 289 -3.23 -15.49 -19.60
N ALA A 290 -2.40 -14.66 -18.96
CA ALA A 290 -1.87 -13.41 -19.51
C ALA A 290 -0.53 -13.08 -18.86
N GLN A 291 0.27 -12.19 -19.48
CA GLN A 291 1.51 -11.68 -18.90
C GLN A 291 1.30 -10.39 -18.10
N LYS A 292 0.26 -9.63 -18.43
CA LYS A 292 -0.13 -8.38 -17.78
C LYS A 292 -1.66 -8.31 -17.75
N VAL A 293 -2.22 -8.01 -16.58
CA VAL A 293 -3.68 -7.93 -16.40
C VAL A 293 -4.03 -6.77 -15.48
N GLN A 294 -5.08 -6.05 -15.84
CA GLN A 294 -5.80 -5.16 -14.95
C GLN A 294 -7.26 -5.63 -14.84
N VAL A 295 -7.76 -5.70 -13.62
CA VAL A 295 -9.16 -6.01 -13.30
C VAL A 295 -9.79 -4.78 -12.69
N GLN A 296 -10.97 -4.37 -13.17
CA GLN A 296 -11.80 -3.33 -12.57
C GLN A 296 -13.07 -3.96 -11.99
N LEU A 297 -13.41 -3.57 -10.78
CA LEU A 297 -14.72 -3.78 -10.16
C LEU A 297 -15.39 -2.43 -9.93
N ALA A 298 -16.71 -2.35 -10.09
CA ALA A 298 -17.47 -1.16 -9.71
C ALA A 298 -18.72 -1.57 -8.94
N TYR A 299 -19.07 -0.77 -7.93
CA TYR A 299 -20.24 -0.99 -7.07
C TYR A 299 -21.13 0.24 -7.02
N ALA A 300 -22.42 0.01 -6.78
CA ALA A 300 -23.39 1.02 -6.39
C ALA A 300 -23.72 0.86 -4.91
N ILE A 301 -23.92 1.96 -4.19
CA ILE A 301 -24.27 1.93 -2.77
C ILE A 301 -25.54 1.10 -2.55
N GLY A 302 -25.53 0.23 -1.55
CA GLY A 302 -26.66 -0.64 -1.19
C GLY A 302 -26.89 -1.82 -2.14
N VAL A 303 -26.07 -2.01 -3.18
CA VAL A 303 -26.16 -3.16 -4.12
C VAL A 303 -25.04 -4.14 -3.82
N ALA A 304 -25.37 -5.42 -3.65
CA ALA A 304 -24.38 -6.44 -3.31
C ALA A 304 -23.53 -6.88 -4.50
N GLU A 305 -24.17 -7.09 -5.66
CA GLU A 305 -23.44 -7.48 -6.88
C GLU A 305 -22.72 -6.27 -7.50
N PRO A 306 -21.50 -6.47 -8.02
CA PRO A 306 -20.84 -5.38 -8.74
C PRO A 306 -21.64 -4.99 -10.00
N VAL A 307 -21.77 -3.70 -10.23
CA VAL A 307 -22.44 -3.17 -11.45
C VAL A 307 -21.59 -3.41 -12.70
N SER A 308 -20.28 -3.58 -12.54
CA SER A 308 -19.40 -4.01 -13.63
C SER A 308 -18.18 -4.78 -13.09
N LEU A 309 -17.72 -5.74 -13.91
CA LEU A 309 -16.41 -6.37 -13.86
C LEU A 309 -15.81 -6.23 -15.26
N ARG A 310 -14.61 -5.70 -15.35
CA ARG A 310 -13.83 -5.62 -16.59
C ARG A 310 -12.43 -6.16 -16.40
N VAL A 311 -11.96 -6.90 -17.39
CA VAL A 311 -10.58 -7.35 -17.52
C VAL A 311 -9.95 -6.65 -18.73
N ASP A 312 -8.69 -6.25 -18.57
CA ASP A 312 -7.82 -5.80 -19.67
C ASP A 312 -6.51 -6.56 -19.57
N SER A 313 -6.25 -7.41 -20.50
CA SER A 313 -5.00 -8.18 -20.60
C SER A 313 -3.91 -7.46 -21.40
N TYR A 314 -4.15 -6.22 -21.83
CA TYR A 314 -3.21 -5.44 -22.66
C TYR A 314 -2.74 -6.20 -23.91
N GLY A 315 -3.61 -7.05 -24.45
CA GLY A 315 -3.29 -7.90 -25.62
C GLY A 315 -2.34 -9.08 -25.31
N THR A 316 -2.05 -9.37 -24.03
CA THR A 316 -1.21 -10.50 -23.64
C THR A 316 -2.00 -11.75 -23.26
N GLY A 317 -3.34 -11.70 -23.35
CA GLY A 317 -4.24 -12.79 -23.01
C GLY A 317 -4.11 -14.00 -23.94
N LYS A 318 -4.17 -15.21 -23.39
CA LYS A 318 -4.27 -16.47 -24.19
C LYS A 318 -5.68 -16.68 -24.74
N VAL A 319 -6.67 -16.07 -24.11
CA VAL A 319 -8.07 -16.00 -24.54
C VAL A 319 -8.52 -14.55 -24.50
N SER A 320 -9.72 -14.26 -25.02
CA SER A 320 -10.23 -12.87 -25.03
C SER A 320 -10.49 -12.37 -23.61
N ASP A 321 -10.49 -11.04 -23.45
CA ASP A 321 -10.76 -10.38 -22.17
C ASP A 321 -12.15 -10.72 -21.66
N GLU A 322 -13.16 -10.84 -22.53
CA GLU A 322 -14.51 -11.27 -22.19
C GLU A 322 -14.53 -12.70 -21.62
N ARG A 323 -13.70 -13.60 -22.17
CA ARG A 323 -13.59 -14.95 -21.63
C ARG A 323 -12.94 -14.95 -20.24
N LEU A 324 -11.94 -14.11 -20.02
CA LEU A 324 -11.33 -13.93 -18.68
C LEU A 324 -12.36 -13.39 -17.67
N GLU A 325 -13.21 -12.45 -18.08
CA GLU A 325 -14.31 -11.93 -17.24
C GLU A 325 -15.32 -13.02 -16.87
N GLU A 326 -15.75 -13.85 -17.82
CA GLU A 326 -16.64 -14.98 -17.58
C GLU A 326 -16.05 -15.98 -16.56
N LEU A 327 -14.77 -16.31 -16.70
CA LEU A 327 -14.06 -17.20 -15.78
C LEU A 327 -14.06 -16.65 -14.35
N LEU A 328 -13.77 -15.36 -14.18
CA LEU A 328 -13.78 -14.72 -12.87
C LEU A 328 -15.18 -14.65 -12.27
N ARG A 329 -16.22 -14.33 -13.05
CA ARG A 329 -17.62 -14.34 -12.59
C ARG A 329 -18.08 -15.74 -12.17
N GLY A 330 -17.62 -16.77 -12.87
CA GLY A 330 -17.97 -18.15 -12.57
C GLY A 330 -17.25 -18.77 -11.37
N THR A 331 -16.15 -18.16 -10.93
CA THR A 331 -15.27 -18.71 -9.88
C THR A 331 -15.17 -17.87 -8.61
N CYS A 332 -15.60 -16.61 -8.64
CA CYS A 332 -15.47 -15.69 -7.51
C CYS A 332 -16.84 -15.14 -7.09
N ASP A 333 -17.12 -15.19 -5.77
CA ASP A 333 -18.23 -14.45 -5.16
C ASP A 333 -17.76 -13.00 -4.95
N LEU A 334 -18.28 -12.08 -5.76
CA LEU A 334 -17.89 -10.68 -5.78
C LEU A 334 -18.76 -9.77 -4.91
N THR A 335 -19.70 -10.35 -4.15
CA THR A 335 -20.43 -9.59 -3.14
C THR A 335 -19.48 -9.16 -2.01
N PRO A 336 -19.72 -8.02 -1.33
CA PRO A 336 -18.86 -7.60 -0.21
C PRO A 336 -18.68 -8.71 0.84
N ALA A 337 -19.74 -9.43 1.20
CA ALA A 337 -19.68 -10.55 2.14
C ALA A 337 -18.86 -11.74 1.58
N GLY A 338 -18.99 -12.03 0.29
CA GLY A 338 -18.21 -13.07 -0.40
C GLY A 338 -16.71 -12.75 -0.40
N ILE A 339 -16.35 -11.52 -0.70
CA ILE A 339 -14.97 -11.04 -0.67
C ILE A 339 -14.36 -11.13 0.73
N ILE A 340 -15.07 -10.62 1.75
CA ILE A 340 -14.62 -10.65 3.14
C ILE A 340 -14.35 -12.09 3.59
N ARG A 341 -15.27 -13.00 3.28
CA ARG A 341 -15.15 -14.42 3.61
C ARG A 341 -13.99 -15.09 2.84
N LYS A 342 -13.87 -14.84 1.53
CA LYS A 342 -12.83 -15.46 0.70
C LYS A 342 -11.44 -15.03 1.12
N LEU A 343 -11.26 -13.75 1.46
CA LEU A 343 -9.96 -13.18 1.81
C LEU A 343 -9.73 -13.09 3.33
N ASP A 344 -10.67 -13.60 4.16
CA ASP A 344 -10.56 -13.62 5.62
C ASP A 344 -10.24 -12.25 6.24
N LEU A 345 -10.96 -11.21 5.78
CA LEU A 345 -10.64 -9.82 6.06
C LEU A 345 -11.08 -9.31 7.44
N HIS A 346 -11.79 -10.11 8.25
CA HIS A 346 -12.09 -9.74 9.66
C HIS A 346 -10.87 -9.87 10.59
N LYS A 347 -9.78 -10.45 10.14
CA LYS A 347 -8.54 -10.54 10.92
C LYS A 347 -7.81 -9.20 10.99
N PRO A 348 -7.13 -8.90 12.11
CA PRO A 348 -6.31 -7.71 12.26
C PRO A 348 -4.98 -7.86 11.49
N VAL A 349 -4.99 -7.55 10.20
CA VAL A 349 -3.86 -7.75 9.28
C VAL A 349 -3.41 -6.48 8.57
N TYR A 350 -3.99 -5.33 8.93
CA TYR A 350 -3.93 -4.09 8.15
C TYR A 350 -2.74 -3.20 8.50
N ALA A 351 -2.42 -3.02 9.76
CA ALA A 351 -1.28 -2.20 10.19
C ALA A 351 0.04 -2.61 9.53
N ALA A 352 0.25 -3.91 9.32
CA ALA A 352 1.45 -4.43 8.68
C ALA A 352 1.56 -4.04 7.18
N THR A 353 0.45 -3.71 6.51
CA THR A 353 0.43 -3.31 5.11
C THR A 353 0.49 -1.81 4.92
N ALA A 354 -0.01 -1.02 5.88
CA ALA A 354 0.02 0.44 5.84
C ALA A 354 1.44 0.98 5.57
N ALA A 355 2.44 0.38 6.20
CA ALA A 355 3.84 0.78 6.10
C ALA A 355 4.58 0.22 4.88
N LYS A 356 4.14 -0.96 4.36
CA LYS A 356 4.91 -1.72 3.36
C LYS A 356 4.26 -1.74 1.97
N GLY A 357 3.12 -1.08 1.81
CA GLY A 357 2.23 -1.19 0.65
C GLY A 357 1.25 -2.36 0.79
N HIS A 358 0.09 -2.24 0.13
CA HIS A 358 -1.00 -3.20 0.29
C HIS A 358 -0.86 -4.43 -0.61
N PHE A 359 -0.18 -4.32 -1.75
CA PHE A 359 -0.04 -5.39 -2.74
C PHE A 359 1.41 -5.82 -2.92
N GLY A 360 1.62 -7.07 -3.32
CA GLY A 360 2.96 -7.67 -3.45
C GLY A 360 3.61 -8.00 -2.09
N VAL A 361 2.83 -8.10 -1.01
CA VAL A 361 3.31 -8.42 0.34
C VAL A 361 3.03 -9.88 0.64
N GLU A 362 4.08 -10.65 0.85
CA GLU A 362 3.99 -12.08 1.15
C GLU A 362 3.12 -12.37 2.39
N GLY A 363 2.39 -13.50 2.37
CA GLY A 363 1.57 -13.97 3.48
C GLY A 363 0.18 -13.31 3.58
N LYS A 364 -0.18 -12.39 2.70
CA LYS A 364 -1.54 -11.83 2.64
C LYS A 364 -2.48 -12.71 1.83
N THR A 365 -3.73 -12.81 2.25
CA THR A 365 -4.73 -13.67 1.60
C THR A 365 -5.02 -13.25 0.16
N TRP A 366 -5.03 -11.96 -0.13
CA TRP A 366 -5.20 -11.43 -1.49
C TRP A 366 -3.96 -11.58 -2.38
N GLU A 367 -2.85 -12.09 -1.85
CA GLU A 367 -1.65 -12.45 -2.62
C GLU A 367 -1.55 -13.95 -2.89
N GLN A 368 -2.50 -14.76 -2.46
CA GLN A 368 -2.55 -16.19 -2.75
C GLN A 368 -2.88 -16.45 -4.23
N THR A 369 -2.36 -17.57 -4.75
CA THR A 369 -2.55 -18.01 -6.14
C THR A 369 -3.30 -19.34 -6.22
N ASP A 370 -4.12 -19.64 -5.22
CA ASP A 370 -4.87 -20.89 -5.07
C ASP A 370 -5.96 -21.09 -6.13
N LEU A 371 -6.41 -20.03 -6.79
CA LEU A 371 -7.37 -20.08 -7.89
C LEU A 371 -6.71 -20.42 -9.25
N ALA A 372 -5.39 -20.24 -9.37
CA ALA A 372 -4.68 -20.34 -10.66
C ALA A 372 -4.88 -21.71 -11.36
N GLU A 373 -4.76 -22.82 -10.63
CA GLU A 373 -4.93 -24.16 -11.21
C GLU A 373 -6.39 -24.44 -11.66
N THR A 374 -7.36 -23.86 -10.97
CA THR A 374 -8.77 -23.94 -11.37
C THR A 374 -9.00 -23.17 -12.67
N LEU A 375 -8.51 -21.93 -12.75
CA LEU A 375 -8.61 -21.10 -13.96
C LEU A 375 -7.96 -21.77 -15.17
N LYS A 376 -6.81 -22.40 -14.98
CA LYS A 376 -6.08 -23.12 -16.03
C LYS A 376 -6.87 -24.29 -16.63
N LYS A 377 -7.69 -24.96 -15.83
CA LYS A 377 -8.49 -26.12 -16.26
C LYS A 377 -9.78 -25.70 -16.97
N LEU A 378 -10.22 -24.45 -16.85
CA LEU A 378 -11.45 -23.94 -17.44
C LEU A 378 -11.24 -23.26 -18.81
N VAL A 379 -10.01 -23.10 -19.24
CA VAL A 379 -9.56 -22.62 -20.55
C VAL A 379 -9.14 -23.79 -21.39
#